data_24583ee38ea5e05991ae67ab509d5813
#
_entry.id   24583ee38ea5e05991ae67ab509d5813
#
_cell.length_a   1.000
_cell.length_b   1.000
_cell.length_c   1.000
_cell.angle_alpha   90.00
_cell.angle_beta   90.00
_cell.angle_gamma   90.00
#
_symmetry.space_group_name_H-M   'P 1'
#
loop_
_entity.id
_entity.type
_entity.pdbx_description
1 polymer ?
#
loop_
_entity_poly.entity_id
_entity_poly.type
_entity_poly.pdbx_seq_one_letter_code
_entity_poly.pdbx_strand_id
1 'polypeptide(L)'
;TRTCGVSFLDMYPKLRRRIPALGLCGDSGQARKELLAAFAAMAERRGIRLSLCAEDVDVPGVVHAGCLGRELVERVAGCRLDVRPSQQRDGCKCVASVDVGVYGTCGNGCLYCYANQDGIPVGRGSALHDPASPLLVGRLSADDEVTDQRCASLKSRQFSLL
;
A
#
# COMPACT_ATOMS: atom_id res chain seq x y z
N THR A 1 5.49 8.27 15.99
CA THR A 1 5.94 7.50 14.80
C THR A 1 7.46 7.42 14.78
N ARG A 2 8.00 6.23 14.50
CA ARG A 2 9.46 5.99 14.40
C ARG A 2 9.92 5.73 12.97
N THR A 3 8.99 5.56 12.04
CA THR A 3 9.29 5.29 10.64
C THR A 3 8.34 6.08 9.74
N CYS A 4 8.86 6.54 8.61
CA CYS A 4 8.09 7.21 7.56
C CYS A 4 8.44 6.55 6.22
N GLY A 5 7.44 6.11 5.47
CA GLY A 5 7.61 5.60 4.11
C GLY A 5 7.26 6.68 3.10
N VAL A 6 8.10 6.82 2.08
CA VAL A 6 7.88 7.73 0.95
C VAL A 6 7.83 6.93 -0.34
N SER A 7 6.96 7.31 -1.24
CA SER A 7 6.99 6.91 -2.65
C SER A 7 6.52 8.08 -3.50
N PHE A 8 6.99 8.13 -4.74
CA PHE A 8 6.51 9.09 -5.72
C PHE A 8 5.30 8.55 -6.47
N LEU A 9 4.59 9.43 -7.14
CA LEU A 9 3.37 9.08 -7.84
C LEU A 9 3.69 8.21 -9.08
N ASP A 10 3.07 7.03 -9.13
CA ASP A 10 3.17 6.17 -10.29
C ASP A 10 2.24 6.61 -11.42
N MET A 11 2.77 6.58 -12.64
CA MET A 11 2.08 6.98 -13.85
C MET A 11 1.37 5.81 -14.53
N TYR A 12 0.32 5.28 -13.93
CA TYR A 12 -0.51 4.24 -14.54
C TYR A 12 -1.52 4.80 -15.58
N PRO A 13 -2.04 3.98 -16.50
CA PRO A 13 -2.82 4.46 -17.66
C PRO A 13 -4.02 5.36 -17.32
N LYS A 14 -4.75 5.04 -16.24
CA LYS A 14 -5.90 5.82 -15.78
C LYS A 14 -5.48 7.22 -15.31
N LEU A 15 -4.36 7.32 -14.59
CA LEU A 15 -3.83 8.58 -14.10
C LEU A 15 -3.39 9.49 -15.24
N ARG A 16 -2.77 8.94 -16.29
CA ARG A 16 -2.32 9.70 -17.47
C ARG A 16 -3.46 10.52 -18.11
N ARG A 17 -4.69 9.99 -18.09
CA ARG A 17 -5.87 10.72 -18.59
C ARG A 17 -6.31 11.86 -17.67
N ARG A 18 -5.97 11.80 -16.39
CA ARG A 18 -6.38 12.76 -15.35
C ARG A 18 -5.31 13.79 -15.01
N ILE A 19 -4.08 13.61 -15.47
CA ILE A 19 -2.94 14.50 -15.18
C ILE A 19 -3.24 15.96 -15.48
N PRO A 20 -3.83 16.35 -16.62
CA PRO A 20 -4.11 17.76 -16.90
C PRO A 20 -4.94 18.42 -15.80
N ALA A 21 -5.91 17.71 -15.21
CA ALA A 21 -6.74 18.21 -14.12
C ALA A 21 -6.00 18.25 -12.77
N LEU A 22 -4.89 17.51 -12.64
CA LEU A 22 -4.08 17.48 -11.41
C LEU A 22 -3.04 18.59 -11.35
N GLY A 23 -2.76 19.27 -12.48
CA GLY A 23 -1.74 20.32 -12.55
C GLY A 23 -0.33 19.81 -12.17
N LEU A 24 -0.04 18.52 -12.41
CA LEU A 24 1.25 17.93 -12.05
C LEU A 24 2.34 18.47 -12.97
N CYS A 25 3.43 18.94 -12.37
CA CYS A 25 4.67 19.23 -13.07
C CYS A 25 5.46 17.92 -13.26
N GLY A 26 6.16 17.80 -14.38
CA GLY A 26 7.16 16.76 -14.55
C GLY A 26 8.21 16.86 -13.44
N ASP A 27 8.57 15.74 -12.84
CA ASP A 27 9.68 15.69 -11.90
C ASP A 27 10.96 15.19 -12.58
N SER A 28 12.10 15.68 -12.15
CA SER A 28 13.40 15.16 -12.54
C SER A 28 13.97 14.29 -11.44
N GLY A 29 14.81 13.31 -11.81
CA GLY A 29 15.52 12.50 -10.81
C GLY A 29 16.34 13.37 -9.83
N GLN A 30 16.82 14.53 -10.27
CA GLN A 30 17.53 15.48 -9.43
C GLN A 30 16.59 16.12 -8.38
N ALA A 31 15.41 16.58 -8.80
CA ALA A 31 14.42 17.14 -7.87
C ALA A 31 13.97 16.12 -6.81
N ARG A 32 13.81 14.84 -7.21
CA ARG A 32 13.51 13.75 -6.25
C ARG A 32 14.64 13.59 -5.23
N LYS A 33 15.89 13.60 -5.66
CA LYS A 33 17.05 13.48 -4.76
C LYS A 33 17.11 14.62 -3.77
N GLU A 34 16.92 15.86 -4.22
CA GLU A 34 16.93 17.04 -3.38
C GLU A 34 15.81 17.03 -2.33
N LEU A 35 14.60 16.66 -2.75
CA LEU A 35 13.45 16.51 -1.85
C LEU A 35 13.69 15.42 -0.80
N LEU A 36 14.21 14.26 -1.22
CA LEU A 36 14.50 13.16 -0.30
C LEU A 36 15.63 13.48 0.66
N ALA A 37 16.66 14.21 0.22
CA ALA A 37 17.72 14.68 1.10
C ALA A 37 17.18 15.64 2.17
N ALA A 38 16.28 16.54 1.79
CA ALA A 38 15.61 17.43 2.75
C ALA A 38 14.75 16.64 3.75
N PHE A 39 14.00 15.65 3.28
CA PHE A 39 13.21 14.76 4.15
C PHE A 39 14.11 13.94 5.09
N ALA A 40 15.22 13.40 4.59
CA ALA A 40 16.18 12.66 5.41
C ALA A 40 16.72 13.51 6.56
N ALA A 41 17.16 14.74 6.27
CA ALA A 41 17.63 15.65 7.28
C ALA A 41 16.56 16.04 8.32
N MET A 42 15.30 16.19 7.89
CA MET A 42 14.18 16.44 8.81
C MET A 42 13.86 15.21 9.68
N ALA A 43 13.88 14.02 9.08
CA ALA A 43 13.60 12.76 9.76
C ALA A 43 14.67 12.47 10.82
N GLU A 44 15.94 12.65 10.48
CA GLU A 44 17.08 12.47 11.40
C GLU A 44 16.93 13.34 12.66
N ARG A 45 16.66 14.63 12.50
CA ARG A 45 16.43 15.57 13.62
C ARG A 45 15.27 15.16 14.53
N ARG A 46 14.37 14.32 14.05
CA ARG A 46 13.19 13.83 14.80
C ARG A 46 13.31 12.38 15.24
N GLY A 47 14.45 11.73 15.01
CA GLY A 47 14.64 10.32 15.30
C GLY A 47 13.70 9.40 14.50
N ILE A 48 13.32 9.82 13.29
CA ILE A 48 12.44 9.07 12.38
C ILE A 48 13.30 8.39 11.32
N ARG A 49 13.12 7.09 11.11
CA ARG A 49 13.74 6.36 10.01
C ARG A 49 12.93 6.60 8.72
N LEU A 50 13.57 7.14 7.70
CA LEU A 50 12.98 7.36 6.39
C LEU A 50 13.22 6.15 5.49
N SER A 51 12.19 5.70 4.77
CA SER A 51 12.29 4.61 3.81
C SER A 51 11.62 4.95 2.48
N LEU A 52 12.19 4.42 1.40
CA LEU A 52 11.63 4.49 0.05
C LEU A 52 10.97 3.17 -0.33
N CYS A 53 9.79 3.25 -0.93
CA CYS A 53 9.07 2.11 -1.47
C CYS A 53 9.06 2.15 -2.99
N ALA A 54 9.71 1.16 -3.61
CA ALA A 54 9.73 0.95 -5.06
C ALA A 54 10.20 2.18 -5.88
N GLU A 55 11.27 2.82 -5.41
CA GLU A 55 11.91 3.95 -6.09
C GLU A 55 13.37 3.62 -6.34
N ASP A 56 13.88 4.01 -7.50
CA ASP A 56 15.27 3.85 -7.91
C ASP A 56 16.06 5.15 -7.69
N VAL A 57 16.12 5.59 -6.45
CA VAL A 57 16.83 6.80 -6.05
C VAL A 57 17.57 6.55 -4.75
N ASP A 58 18.90 6.64 -4.77
CA ASP A 58 19.73 6.52 -3.59
C ASP A 58 20.03 7.88 -2.97
N VAL A 59 19.73 8.02 -1.68
CA VAL A 59 20.03 9.20 -0.87
C VAL A 59 20.57 8.75 0.49
N PRO A 60 21.67 9.33 0.99
CA PRO A 60 22.18 9.05 2.33
C PRO A 60 21.11 9.23 3.41
N GLY A 61 21.05 8.29 4.35
CA GLY A 61 20.07 8.33 5.45
C GLY A 61 18.67 7.81 5.08
N VAL A 62 18.45 7.38 3.84
CA VAL A 62 17.20 6.77 3.38
C VAL A 62 17.40 5.30 3.05
N VAL A 63 16.51 4.43 3.51
CA VAL A 63 16.59 2.99 3.26
C VAL A 63 15.52 2.54 2.28
N HIS A 64 15.84 1.59 1.42
CA HIS A 64 14.85 0.98 0.53
C HIS A 64 14.10 -0.13 1.27
N ALA A 65 12.81 0.05 1.51
CA ALA A 65 11.96 -0.92 2.19
C ALA A 65 10.58 -1.03 1.53
N GLY A 66 9.98 -2.22 1.60
CA GLY A 66 8.58 -2.39 1.18
C GLY A 66 7.62 -1.77 2.20
N CYS A 67 6.54 -1.16 1.74
CA CYS A 67 5.47 -0.67 2.62
C CYS A 67 4.80 -1.82 3.41
N LEU A 68 4.77 -3.03 2.84
CA LEU A 68 4.44 -4.29 3.49
C LEU A 68 5.67 -5.21 3.48
N GLY A 69 6.83 -4.68 3.88
CA GLY A 69 8.08 -5.45 3.95
C GLY A 69 8.04 -6.48 5.08
N ARG A 70 8.75 -7.59 4.92
CA ARG A 70 8.80 -8.70 5.89
C ARG A 70 9.08 -8.22 7.32
N GLU A 71 10.09 -7.37 7.51
CA GLU A 71 10.48 -6.85 8.83
C GLU A 71 9.33 -6.14 9.54
N LEU A 72 8.57 -5.30 8.80
CA LEU A 72 7.42 -4.60 9.35
C LEU A 72 6.31 -5.58 9.74
N VAL A 73 5.98 -6.50 8.83
CA VAL A 73 4.87 -7.44 9.05
C VAL A 73 5.18 -8.40 10.20
N GLU A 74 6.39 -8.95 10.27
CA GLU A 74 6.83 -9.82 11.38
C GLU A 74 6.87 -9.09 12.73
N ARG A 75 7.30 -7.82 12.73
CA ARG A 75 7.28 -6.99 13.95
C ARG A 75 5.86 -6.75 14.45
N VAL A 76 4.91 -6.48 13.55
CA VAL A 76 3.50 -6.28 13.91
C VAL A 76 2.84 -7.59 14.33
N ALA A 77 3.15 -8.70 13.65
CA ALA A 77 2.63 -10.03 13.96
C ALA A 77 3.24 -10.62 15.24
N GLY A 78 4.38 -10.10 15.71
CA GLY A 78 5.10 -10.63 16.87
C GLY A 78 5.73 -12.01 16.65
N CYS A 79 5.89 -12.44 15.40
CA CYS A 79 6.46 -13.75 15.07
C CYS A 79 7.08 -13.75 13.66
N ARG A 80 7.96 -14.73 13.41
CA ARG A 80 8.49 -15.00 12.08
C ARG A 80 7.40 -15.56 11.17
N LEU A 81 7.43 -15.15 9.90
CA LEU A 81 6.43 -15.54 8.91
C LEU A 81 7.07 -16.26 7.73
N ASP A 82 6.42 -17.33 7.29
CA ASP A 82 6.75 -18.04 6.05
C ASP A 82 5.94 -17.45 4.90
N VAL A 83 6.36 -16.27 4.46
CA VAL A 83 5.73 -15.52 3.35
C VAL A 83 6.74 -15.30 2.24
N ARG A 84 6.29 -15.46 1.01
CA ARG A 84 7.14 -15.18 -0.16
C ARG A 84 7.21 -13.69 -0.47
N PRO A 85 8.29 -13.19 -1.08
CA PRO A 85 8.30 -11.86 -1.67
C PRO A 85 7.22 -11.76 -2.76
N SER A 86 6.61 -10.59 -2.89
CA SER A 86 5.64 -10.31 -3.95
C SER A 86 5.80 -8.87 -4.40
N GLN A 87 6.26 -8.70 -5.63
CA GLN A 87 6.41 -7.38 -6.23
C GLN A 87 5.07 -6.92 -6.78
N GLN A 88 4.58 -5.78 -6.29
CA GLN A 88 3.40 -5.12 -6.84
C GLN A 88 3.76 -4.25 -8.05
N ARG A 89 5.02 -3.83 -8.15
CA ARG A 89 5.63 -3.04 -9.23
C ARG A 89 7.15 -3.21 -9.17
N ASP A 90 7.85 -2.73 -10.18
CA ASP A 90 9.31 -2.80 -10.22
C ASP A 90 9.94 -2.16 -8.97
N GLY A 91 10.97 -2.78 -8.44
CA GLY A 91 11.66 -2.35 -7.22
C GLY A 91 10.89 -2.55 -5.90
N CYS A 92 9.66 -3.09 -5.93
CA CYS A 92 8.88 -3.35 -4.73
C CYS A 92 9.49 -4.47 -3.88
N LYS A 93 9.64 -4.21 -2.57
CA LYS A 93 10.18 -5.16 -1.56
C LYS A 93 9.11 -5.69 -0.62
N CYS A 94 7.85 -5.70 -1.04
CA CYS A 94 6.74 -6.20 -0.25
C CYS A 94 6.69 -7.73 -0.22
N VAL A 95 6.02 -8.28 0.78
CA VAL A 95 5.65 -9.69 0.85
C VAL A 95 4.28 -9.93 0.23
N ALA A 96 3.97 -11.18 -0.09
CA ALA A 96 2.68 -11.57 -0.59
C ALA A 96 1.58 -11.18 0.41
N SER A 97 0.54 -10.55 -0.09
CA SER A 97 -0.62 -10.10 0.68
C SER A 97 -1.90 -10.30 -0.13
N VAL A 98 -3.02 -10.30 0.56
CA VAL A 98 -4.35 -10.38 -0.05
C VAL A 98 -5.04 -9.04 0.19
N ASP A 99 -5.52 -8.41 -0.87
CA ASP A 99 -6.35 -7.21 -0.77
C ASP A 99 -7.77 -7.63 -0.42
N VAL A 100 -8.24 -7.18 0.73
CA VAL A 100 -9.62 -7.40 1.20
C VAL A 100 -10.55 -6.23 0.90
N GLY A 101 -10.03 -5.21 0.20
CA GLY A 101 -10.79 -4.02 -0.17
C GLY A 101 -11.75 -4.26 -1.34
N VAL A 102 -12.76 -3.41 -1.44
CA VAL A 102 -13.69 -3.35 -2.58
C VAL A 102 -13.56 -1.99 -3.27
N TYR A 103 -13.38 -2.01 -4.58
CA TYR A 103 -13.24 -0.77 -5.38
C TYR A 103 -14.53 0.05 -5.38
N GLY A 104 -14.39 1.38 -5.42
CA GLY A 104 -15.52 2.31 -5.46
C GLY A 104 -16.22 2.52 -4.13
N THR A 105 -15.67 2.06 -3.00
CA THR A 105 -16.27 2.21 -1.66
C THR A 105 -15.86 3.50 -0.96
N CYS A 106 -14.69 4.06 -1.27
CA CYS A 106 -14.19 5.27 -0.63
C CYS A 106 -14.92 6.52 -1.14
N GLY A 107 -15.37 7.38 -0.22
CA GLY A 107 -16.07 8.63 -0.53
C GLY A 107 -15.17 9.83 -0.87
N ASN A 108 -13.84 9.70 -0.81
CA ASN A 108 -12.93 10.84 -0.96
C ASN A 108 -12.75 11.36 -2.39
N GLY A 109 -13.01 10.55 -3.41
CA GLY A 109 -12.96 10.97 -4.81
C GLY A 109 -11.57 11.40 -5.32
N CYS A 110 -10.49 10.96 -4.72
CA CYS A 110 -9.14 11.34 -5.13
C CYS A 110 -8.89 11.07 -6.61
N LEU A 111 -8.46 12.08 -7.35
CA LEU A 111 -8.24 11.98 -8.80
C LEU A 111 -7.16 10.97 -9.19
N TYR A 112 -6.17 10.75 -8.34
CA TYR A 112 -5.09 9.79 -8.56
C TYR A 112 -5.40 8.37 -8.02
N CYS A 113 -6.58 8.16 -7.43
CA CYS A 113 -6.90 6.87 -6.82
C CYS A 113 -7.12 5.77 -7.86
N TYR A 114 -6.40 4.66 -7.72
CA TYR A 114 -6.57 3.49 -8.57
C TYR A 114 -7.89 2.75 -8.29
N ALA A 115 -8.40 2.82 -7.05
CA ALA A 115 -9.61 2.13 -6.62
C ALA A 115 -10.91 2.84 -7.01
N ASN A 116 -10.85 4.10 -7.47
CA ASN A 116 -12.00 4.79 -8.03
C ASN A 116 -12.19 4.37 -9.48
N GLN A 117 -13.36 3.86 -9.84
CA GLN A 117 -13.69 3.43 -11.20
C GLN A 117 -14.35 4.56 -11.97
N ASP A 118 -13.96 4.73 -13.25
CA ASP A 118 -14.58 5.71 -14.12
C ASP A 118 -16.04 5.32 -14.37
N GLY A 119 -16.94 6.30 -14.29
CA GLY A 119 -18.39 6.08 -14.48
C GLY A 119 -19.13 5.54 -13.23
N ILE A 120 -18.43 5.23 -12.16
CA ILE A 120 -19.06 4.84 -10.88
C ILE A 120 -19.05 6.06 -9.95
N PRO A 121 -20.21 6.47 -9.40
CA PRO A 121 -20.25 7.54 -8.40
C PRO A 121 -19.37 7.23 -7.20
N VAL A 122 -18.62 8.23 -6.76
CA VAL A 122 -17.73 8.14 -5.60
C VAL A 122 -18.54 7.73 -4.37
N GLY A 123 -18.05 6.75 -3.63
CA GLY A 123 -18.70 6.29 -2.40
C GLY A 123 -19.96 5.43 -2.60
N ARG A 124 -20.31 5.06 -3.83
CA ARG A 124 -21.48 4.20 -4.08
C ARG A 124 -21.44 2.90 -3.26
N GLY A 125 -20.28 2.29 -3.16
CA GLY A 125 -20.10 1.05 -2.39
C GLY A 125 -20.27 1.25 -0.89
N SER A 126 -19.90 2.41 -0.34
CA SER A 126 -20.06 2.69 1.10
C SER A 126 -21.53 2.79 1.53
N ALA A 127 -22.43 3.20 0.64
CA ALA A 127 -23.87 3.22 0.91
C ALA A 127 -24.48 1.80 1.05
N LEU A 128 -23.77 0.78 0.57
CA LEU A 128 -24.18 -0.62 0.66
C LEU A 128 -23.47 -1.37 1.80
N HIS A 129 -22.65 -0.67 2.59
CA HIS A 129 -21.97 -1.24 3.74
C HIS A 129 -22.91 -1.34 4.95
N ASP A 130 -22.95 -2.52 5.53
CA ASP A 130 -23.66 -2.80 6.78
C ASP A 130 -22.63 -3.28 7.82
N PRO A 131 -22.38 -2.51 8.89
CA PRO A 131 -21.40 -2.89 9.92
C PRO A 131 -21.70 -4.22 10.63
N ALA A 132 -22.96 -4.67 10.59
CA ALA A 132 -23.38 -5.96 11.16
C ALA A 132 -23.24 -7.13 10.17
N SER A 133 -22.96 -6.85 8.90
CA SER A 133 -22.76 -7.88 7.88
C SER A 133 -21.31 -8.38 7.88
N PRO A 134 -21.08 -9.69 7.65
CA PRO A 134 -19.73 -10.20 7.41
C PRO A 134 -19.13 -9.75 6.07
N LEU A 135 -19.94 -9.18 5.18
CA LEU A 135 -19.51 -8.68 3.88
C LEU A 135 -19.07 -7.21 3.98
N LEU A 136 -18.01 -6.85 3.25
CA LEU A 136 -17.60 -5.44 3.13
C LEU A 136 -18.66 -4.59 2.45
N VAL A 137 -19.34 -5.15 1.45
CA VAL A 137 -20.38 -4.46 0.67
C VAL A 137 -21.45 -5.47 0.26
N GLY A 138 -22.69 -5.06 0.32
CA GLY A 138 -23.84 -5.87 -0.11
C GLY A 138 -24.36 -6.83 0.95
N ARG A 139 -25.21 -7.74 0.53
CA ARG A 139 -25.83 -8.77 1.36
C ARG A 139 -25.83 -10.07 0.59
N LEU A 140 -25.77 -11.20 1.32
CA LEU A 140 -25.96 -12.52 0.74
C LEU A 140 -27.41 -12.67 0.29
N SER A 141 -27.59 -13.25 -0.87
CA SER A 141 -28.88 -13.69 -1.42
C SER A 141 -29.07 -15.19 -1.21
N ALA A 142 -30.28 -15.68 -1.47
CA ALA A 142 -30.56 -17.12 -1.37
C ALA A 142 -29.81 -17.96 -2.43
N ASP A 143 -29.37 -17.32 -3.50
CA ASP A 143 -28.69 -17.95 -4.63
C ASP A 143 -27.15 -17.92 -4.50
N ASP A 144 -26.62 -17.25 -3.45
CA ASP A 144 -25.17 -17.17 -3.23
C ASP A 144 -24.64 -18.47 -2.60
N GLU A 145 -23.61 -19.03 -3.19
CA GLU A 145 -22.89 -20.18 -2.64
C GLU A 145 -21.82 -19.70 -1.66
N VAL A 146 -21.96 -20.09 -0.39
CA VAL A 146 -20.98 -19.78 0.66
C VAL A 146 -20.10 -21.01 0.89
N THR A 147 -18.80 -20.85 0.66
CA THR A 147 -17.82 -21.92 0.86
C THR A 147 -16.81 -21.54 1.93
N ASP A 148 -16.46 -22.49 2.79
CA ASP A 148 -15.40 -22.33 3.78
C ASP A 148 -14.02 -22.46 3.12
N GLN A 149 -13.24 -21.39 3.13
CA GLN A 149 -11.86 -21.43 2.68
C GLN A 149 -10.91 -21.66 3.86
N ARG A 150 -10.21 -22.79 3.84
CA ARG A 150 -9.15 -23.06 4.82
C ARG A 150 -7.94 -22.17 4.54
N CYS A 151 -7.61 -21.30 5.49
CA CYS A 151 -6.38 -20.51 5.45
C CYS A 151 -5.29 -21.20 6.29
N ALA A 152 -4.19 -21.57 5.65
CA ALA A 152 -3.02 -22.07 6.37
C ALA A 152 -2.36 -20.93 7.15
N SER A 153 -1.89 -21.23 8.35
CA SER A 153 -1.09 -20.28 9.13
C SER A 153 0.22 -19.98 8.41
N LEU A 154 0.53 -18.72 8.26
CA LEU A 154 1.81 -18.24 7.71
C LEU A 154 2.90 -18.10 8.79
N LYS A 155 2.63 -18.47 10.03
CA LYS A 155 3.67 -18.49 11.08
C LYS A 155 4.75 -19.48 10.73
N SER A 156 6.02 -19.04 10.75
CA SER A 156 7.14 -19.94 10.57
C SER A 156 7.16 -20.98 11.70
N ARG A 157 7.33 -22.24 11.32
CA ARG A 157 7.51 -23.35 12.26
C ARG A 157 8.95 -23.49 12.73
N GLN A 158 9.87 -22.69 12.20
CA GLN A 158 11.26 -22.70 12.57
C GLN A 158 11.43 -22.04 13.94
N PHE A 159 11.75 -22.82 14.94
CA PHE A 159 12.17 -22.31 16.25
C PHE A 159 13.51 -21.60 16.10
N SER A 160 13.61 -20.35 16.57
CA SER A 160 14.90 -19.69 16.73
C SER A 160 15.60 -20.34 17.93
N LEU A 161 16.66 -21.06 17.66
CA LEU A 161 17.60 -21.47 18.71
C LEU A 161 18.47 -20.23 19.03
N LEU A 162 18.09 -19.47 20.03
CA LEU A 162 18.94 -18.51 20.71
C LEU A 162 19.33 -19.10 22.04
#